data_f427f3f016a841cd86027d6f8b748a5a
#
_entry.id   f427f3f016a841cd86027d6f8b748a5a
#
_cell.length_a   1.000
_cell.length_b   1.000
_cell.length_c   1.000
_cell.angle_alpha   90.00
_cell.angle_beta   90.00
_cell.angle_gamma   90.00
#
_symmetry.space_group_name_H-M   'P 1'
#
loop_
_entity.id
_entity.type
_entity.pdbx_description
1 polymer ?
#
loop_
_entity_poly.entity_id
_entity_poly.type
_entity_poly.pdbx_seq_one_letter_code
_entity_poly.pdbx_strand_id
1 'polypeptide(L)'
;MSQWVEQLDLLIRSRTPILWIHQQEEERLIRLLGNACQRLGQRTLLRWDFVGGLQGLPNHNGHGARQPLIALDSLGLLAGEQPAILLLLDFHRYADDPAICRRLRNLASELRQKPHTLVISAPDPNLPR
;
A
#
# COMPACT_ATOMS: atom_id res chain seq x y z
N MET A 1 -23.08 -2.66 -3.71
CA MET A 1 -21.63 -2.72 -3.52
C MET A 1 -21.18 -4.16 -3.67
N SER A 2 -20.05 -4.38 -4.29
CA SER A 2 -19.59 -5.73 -4.54
C SER A 2 -19.08 -6.40 -3.27
N GLN A 3 -19.18 -7.72 -3.26
CA GLN A 3 -18.63 -8.54 -2.18
C GLN A 3 -17.13 -8.29 -1.99
N TRP A 4 -16.44 -7.99 -3.09
CA TRP A 4 -15.02 -7.69 -3.04
C TRP A 4 -14.71 -6.44 -2.20
N VAL A 5 -15.53 -5.39 -2.34
CA VAL A 5 -15.35 -4.16 -1.57
C VAL A 5 -15.58 -4.42 -0.08
N GLU A 6 -16.59 -5.24 0.25
CA GLU A 6 -16.85 -5.58 1.64
C GLU A 6 -15.70 -6.37 2.27
N GLN A 7 -15.10 -7.29 1.51
CA GLN A 7 -13.93 -8.03 1.98
C GLN A 7 -12.74 -7.11 2.19
N LEU A 8 -12.52 -6.18 1.28
CA LEU A 8 -11.45 -5.21 1.40
C LEU A 8 -11.60 -4.39 2.68
N ASP A 9 -12.80 -3.87 2.93
CA ASP A 9 -13.07 -3.09 4.12
C ASP A 9 -12.81 -3.89 5.39
N LEU A 10 -13.23 -5.15 5.39
CA LEU A 10 -13.02 -6.03 6.54
C LEU A 10 -11.54 -6.25 6.81
N LEU A 11 -10.76 -6.52 5.77
CA LEU A 11 -9.33 -6.76 5.93
C LEU A 11 -8.61 -5.52 6.47
N ILE A 12 -8.99 -4.34 5.99
CA ILE A 12 -8.39 -3.10 6.47
C ILE A 12 -8.75 -2.86 7.94
N ARG A 13 -10.03 -3.04 8.31
CA ARG A 13 -10.47 -2.85 9.69
C ARG A 13 -9.81 -3.84 10.64
N SER A 14 -9.52 -5.04 10.16
CA SER A 14 -8.90 -6.09 10.96
C SER A 14 -7.39 -5.90 11.11
N ARG A 15 -6.86 -4.81 10.58
CA ARG A 15 -5.43 -4.49 10.64
C ARG A 15 -4.57 -5.55 9.97
N THR A 16 -5.06 -6.10 8.85
CA THR A 16 -4.23 -6.94 8.00
C THR A 16 -3.07 -6.08 7.49
N PRO A 17 -1.81 -6.41 7.80
CA PRO A 17 -0.71 -5.49 7.54
C PRO A 17 -0.37 -5.33 6.07
N ILE A 18 -0.43 -6.40 5.29
CA ILE A 18 -0.05 -6.36 3.88
C ILE A 18 -1.12 -7.07 3.05
N LEU A 19 -1.59 -6.38 2.02
CA LEU A 19 -2.56 -6.94 1.07
C LEU A 19 -1.96 -6.96 -0.32
N TRP A 20 -2.11 -8.08 -1.02
CA TRP A 20 -1.76 -8.21 -2.42
C TRP A 20 -3.04 -8.15 -3.23
N ILE A 21 -3.15 -7.18 -4.14
CA ILE A 21 -4.35 -6.99 -4.94
C ILE A 21 -4.00 -7.08 -6.41
N HIS A 22 -4.70 -7.94 -7.13
CA HIS A 22 -4.55 -8.08 -8.58
C HIS A 22 -5.61 -7.23 -9.27
N GLN A 23 -5.18 -6.14 -9.88
CA GLN A 23 -6.08 -5.21 -10.55
C GLN A 23 -5.38 -4.57 -11.72
N GLN A 24 -5.96 -4.69 -12.91
CA GLN A 24 -5.40 -4.12 -14.13
C GLN A 24 -5.66 -2.62 -14.25
N GLU A 25 -6.79 -2.17 -13.71
CA GLU A 25 -7.18 -0.77 -13.80
C GLU A 25 -6.70 0.00 -12.57
N GLU A 26 -5.54 0.61 -12.71
CA GLU A 26 -4.89 1.31 -11.61
C GLU A 26 -5.75 2.43 -11.04
N GLU A 27 -6.35 3.26 -11.91
CA GLU A 27 -7.17 4.37 -11.44
C GLU A 27 -8.39 3.89 -10.67
N ARG A 28 -8.96 2.75 -11.07
CA ARG A 28 -10.07 2.16 -10.36
C ARG A 28 -9.66 1.73 -8.97
N LEU A 29 -8.48 1.10 -8.85
CA LEU A 29 -7.97 0.67 -7.56
C LEU A 29 -7.74 1.87 -6.64
N ILE A 30 -7.15 2.94 -7.16
CA ILE A 30 -6.92 4.16 -6.38
C ILE A 30 -8.23 4.72 -5.87
N ARG A 31 -9.26 4.76 -6.72
CA ARG A 31 -10.59 5.24 -6.31
C ARG A 31 -11.20 4.37 -5.24
N LEU A 32 -11.12 3.05 -5.41
CA LEU A 32 -11.68 2.11 -4.45
C LEU A 32 -11.01 2.25 -3.08
N LEU A 33 -9.70 2.39 -3.06
CA LEU A 33 -8.97 2.57 -1.81
C LEU A 33 -9.24 3.94 -1.19
N GLY A 34 -9.37 4.98 -2.01
CA GLY A 34 -9.74 6.30 -1.52
C GLY A 34 -11.11 6.31 -0.85
N ASN A 35 -12.08 5.62 -1.46
CA ASN A 35 -13.41 5.50 -0.88
C ASN A 35 -13.37 4.70 0.43
N ALA A 36 -12.57 3.63 0.48
CA ALA A 36 -12.40 2.86 1.69
C ALA A 36 -11.80 3.70 2.82
N CYS A 37 -10.83 4.54 2.49
CA CYS A 37 -10.22 5.43 3.47
C CYS A 37 -11.25 6.34 4.12
N GLN A 38 -12.20 6.88 3.34
CA GLN A 38 -13.24 7.74 3.88
C GLN A 38 -14.24 6.98 4.73
N ARG A 39 -14.64 5.77 4.28
CA ARG A 39 -15.60 4.95 5.04
C ARG A 39 -15.05 4.47 6.36
N LEU A 40 -13.74 4.23 6.44
CA LEU A 40 -13.12 3.55 7.59
C LEU A 40 -12.37 4.51 8.51
N GLY A 41 -12.93 5.69 8.75
CA GLY A 41 -12.39 6.59 9.74
C GLY A 41 -11.41 7.63 9.22
N GLN A 42 -11.58 8.03 7.97
CA GLN A 42 -10.75 9.09 7.37
C GLN A 42 -9.26 8.75 7.39
N ARG A 43 -8.94 7.56 6.90
CA ARG A 43 -7.55 7.16 6.76
C ARG A 43 -6.88 7.94 5.65
N THR A 44 -5.58 8.16 5.78
CA THR A 44 -4.79 8.80 4.74
C THR A 44 -4.42 7.77 3.68
N LEU A 45 -4.64 8.10 2.41
CA LEU A 45 -4.18 7.25 1.30
C LEU A 45 -2.89 7.81 0.74
N LEU A 46 -1.84 7.03 0.85
CA LEU A 46 -0.56 7.31 0.22
C LEU A 46 -0.38 6.36 -0.95
N ARG A 47 0.28 6.82 -2.01
CA ARG A 47 0.59 5.96 -3.13
C ARG A 47 2.01 6.21 -3.60
N TRP A 48 2.60 5.17 -4.17
CA TRP A 48 3.98 5.22 -4.64
C TRP A 48 4.08 4.48 -5.97
N ASP A 49 4.84 5.05 -6.91
CA ASP A 49 5.30 4.33 -8.09
C ASP A 49 6.80 4.60 -8.29
N PHE A 50 7.42 3.79 -9.12
CA PHE A 50 8.87 3.82 -9.29
C PHE A 50 9.37 5.17 -9.81
N VAL A 51 8.61 5.77 -10.73
CA VAL A 51 9.04 7.02 -11.39
C VAL A 51 8.74 8.24 -10.55
N GLY A 52 7.53 8.32 -10.03
CA GLY A 52 7.05 9.50 -9.31
C GLY A 52 7.34 9.53 -7.83
N GLY A 53 7.65 8.38 -7.23
CA GLY A 53 7.83 8.29 -5.79
C GLY A 53 6.52 8.47 -5.03
N LEU A 54 6.63 8.85 -3.78
CA LEU A 54 5.49 8.97 -2.89
C LEU A 54 4.60 10.16 -3.25
N GLN A 55 3.28 9.94 -3.20
CA GLN A 55 2.27 10.98 -3.39
C GLN A 55 1.25 10.88 -2.26
N GLY A 56 0.69 12.00 -1.86
CA GLY A 56 -0.38 12.04 -0.87
C GLY A 56 0.05 12.52 0.50
N LEU A 57 1.33 12.78 0.71
CA LEU A 57 1.83 13.32 1.97
C LEU A 57 2.56 14.64 1.68
N PRO A 58 2.00 15.79 2.12
CA PRO A 58 2.63 17.09 1.89
C PRO A 58 4.07 17.11 2.41
N ASN A 59 4.94 17.79 1.69
CA ASN A 59 6.38 17.92 1.97
C ASN A 59 7.21 16.67 1.73
N HIS A 60 6.58 15.57 1.29
CA HIS A 60 7.30 14.33 1.00
C HIS A 60 7.00 13.79 -0.39
N ASN A 61 6.47 14.63 -1.28
CA ASN A 61 6.23 14.23 -2.67
C ASN A 61 7.54 13.80 -3.33
N GLY A 62 7.50 12.65 -3.98
CA GLY A 62 8.67 12.11 -4.66
C GLY A 62 9.58 11.27 -3.77
N HIS A 63 9.26 11.15 -2.49
CA HIS A 63 10.08 10.34 -1.58
C HIS A 63 10.19 8.90 -2.08
N GLY A 64 11.41 8.37 -2.07
CA GLY A 64 11.64 7.00 -2.46
C GLY A 64 11.51 6.72 -3.97
N ALA A 65 11.45 7.76 -4.81
CA ALA A 65 11.42 7.56 -6.27
C ALA A 65 12.61 6.73 -6.70
N ARG A 66 12.35 5.66 -7.48
CA ARG A 66 13.36 4.71 -7.97
C ARG A 66 14.07 3.92 -6.87
N GLN A 67 13.53 3.96 -5.64
CA GLN A 67 14.14 3.30 -4.49
C GLN A 67 13.07 2.46 -3.77
N PRO A 68 12.78 1.26 -4.27
CA PRO A 68 11.71 0.43 -3.69
C PRO A 68 11.89 0.12 -2.21
N LEU A 69 13.11 -0.09 -1.76
CA LEU A 69 13.35 -0.40 -0.35
C LEU A 69 12.99 0.79 0.54
N ILE A 70 13.32 2.00 0.11
CA ILE A 70 12.95 3.21 0.83
C ILE A 70 11.43 3.43 0.80
N ALA A 71 10.80 3.09 -0.32
CA ALA A 71 9.35 3.21 -0.45
C ALA A 71 8.60 2.41 0.62
N LEU A 72 9.11 1.24 0.99
CA LEU A 72 8.49 0.40 2.01
C LEU A 72 8.42 1.08 3.36
N ASP A 73 9.30 2.02 3.64
CA ASP A 73 9.36 2.71 4.92
C ASP A 73 8.61 4.03 4.93
N SER A 74 7.86 4.32 3.86
CA SER A 74 7.15 5.60 3.75
C SER A 74 6.10 5.84 4.83
N LEU A 75 5.51 4.77 5.36
CA LEU A 75 4.55 4.93 6.47
C LEU A 75 5.18 5.54 7.71
N GLY A 76 6.49 5.37 7.86
CA GLY A 76 7.23 5.98 8.97
C GLY A 76 7.33 7.50 8.91
N LEU A 77 6.97 8.10 7.77
CA LEU A 77 6.96 9.56 7.62
C LEU A 77 5.73 10.20 8.25
N LEU A 78 4.71 9.40 8.57
CA LEU A 78 3.49 9.90 9.19
C LEU A 78 3.75 10.24 10.64
N ALA A 79 3.17 11.35 11.09
CA ALA A 79 3.24 11.76 12.48
C ALA A 79 2.31 10.88 13.34
N GLY A 80 2.84 10.38 14.46
CA GLY A 80 2.04 9.61 15.40
C GLY A 80 1.47 8.34 14.81
N GLU A 81 0.25 8.00 15.22
CA GLU A 81 -0.43 6.79 14.79
C GLU A 81 -1.61 7.08 13.86
N GLN A 82 -1.43 8.05 12.98
CA GLN A 82 -2.46 8.40 12.00
C GLN A 82 -2.76 7.19 11.11
N PRO A 83 -4.04 6.76 11.03
CA PRO A 83 -4.38 5.63 10.17
C PRO A 83 -4.10 5.91 8.71
N ALA A 84 -3.51 4.95 8.02
CA ALA A 84 -3.10 5.16 6.63
C ALA A 84 -3.07 3.87 5.84
N ILE A 85 -3.22 4.02 4.52
CA ILE A 85 -3.02 2.97 3.55
C ILE A 85 -1.91 3.45 2.61
N LEU A 86 -0.90 2.63 2.40
CA LEU A 86 0.14 2.90 1.40
C LEU A 86 -0.03 1.94 0.24
N LEU A 87 -0.37 2.49 -0.92
CA LEU A 87 -0.50 1.72 -2.15
C LEU A 87 0.81 1.76 -2.94
N LEU A 88 1.41 0.60 -3.13
CA LEU A 88 2.64 0.45 -3.90
C LEU A 88 2.29 -0.10 -5.28
N LEU A 89 2.38 0.76 -6.30
CA LEU A 89 2.00 0.39 -7.66
C LEU A 89 3.12 -0.38 -8.35
N ASP A 90 2.76 -1.50 -8.99
CA ASP A 90 3.70 -2.38 -9.71
C ASP A 90 4.83 -2.92 -8.85
N PHE A 91 4.64 -2.94 -7.55
CA PHE A 91 5.68 -3.33 -6.60
C PHE A 91 6.02 -4.83 -6.68
N HIS A 92 5.13 -5.64 -7.28
CA HIS A 92 5.38 -7.06 -7.47
C HIS A 92 6.70 -7.33 -8.21
N ARG A 93 7.16 -6.37 -9.01
CA ARG A 93 8.41 -6.49 -9.77
C ARG A 93 9.63 -6.60 -8.87
N TYR A 94 9.52 -6.13 -7.63
CA TYR A 94 10.63 -6.12 -6.69
C TYR A 94 10.51 -7.17 -5.61
N ALA A 95 9.45 -7.96 -5.65
CA ALA A 95 9.13 -8.91 -4.57
C ALA A 95 10.16 -10.05 -4.44
N ASP A 96 10.93 -10.32 -5.49
CA ASP A 96 11.95 -11.37 -5.46
C ASP A 96 13.32 -10.88 -4.96
N ASP A 97 13.47 -9.58 -4.77
CA ASP A 97 14.72 -9.03 -4.23
C ASP A 97 14.87 -9.44 -2.76
N PRO A 98 16.01 -10.02 -2.36
CA PRO A 98 16.19 -10.52 -1.00
C PRO A 98 15.98 -9.44 0.07
N ALA A 99 16.46 -8.23 -0.15
CA ALA A 99 16.29 -7.15 0.82
C ALA A 99 14.82 -6.74 0.93
N ILE A 100 14.11 -6.68 -0.20
CA ILE A 100 12.68 -6.38 -0.22
C ILE A 100 11.89 -7.47 0.50
N CYS A 101 12.17 -8.73 0.20
CA CYS A 101 11.52 -9.85 0.86
C CYS A 101 11.69 -9.79 2.38
N ARG A 102 12.91 -9.52 2.83
CA ARG A 102 13.19 -9.45 4.26
C ARG A 102 12.45 -8.28 4.90
N ARG A 103 12.47 -7.11 4.24
CA ARG A 103 11.79 -5.93 4.77
C ARG A 103 10.28 -6.11 4.84
N LEU A 104 9.68 -6.76 3.83
CA LEU A 104 8.25 -7.06 3.85
C LEU A 104 7.87 -7.94 5.05
N ARG A 105 8.67 -8.94 5.35
CA ARG A 105 8.41 -9.80 6.51
C ARG A 105 8.50 -9.03 7.81
N ASN A 106 9.49 -8.16 7.92
CA ASN A 106 9.63 -7.32 9.11
C ASN A 106 8.44 -6.36 9.26
N LEU A 107 8.02 -5.75 8.15
CA LEU A 107 6.87 -4.86 8.15
C LEU A 107 5.58 -5.57 8.51
N ALA A 108 5.38 -6.79 8.04
CA ALA A 108 4.20 -7.56 8.38
C ALA A 108 4.05 -7.71 9.89
N SER A 109 5.16 -7.87 10.59
CA SER A 109 5.16 -7.94 12.04
C SER A 109 4.97 -6.56 12.69
N GLU A 110 5.70 -5.57 12.21
CA GLU A 110 5.66 -4.21 12.78
C GLU A 110 4.28 -3.56 12.62
N LEU A 111 3.65 -3.74 11.46
CA LEU A 111 2.39 -3.07 11.16
C LEU A 111 1.18 -3.67 11.89
N ARG A 112 1.32 -4.85 12.46
CA ARG A 112 0.23 -5.43 13.25
C ARG A 112 -0.14 -4.57 14.45
N GLN A 113 0.79 -3.80 14.95
CA GLN A 113 0.59 -2.93 16.10
C GLN A 113 0.19 -1.51 15.69
N LYS A 114 0.02 -1.25 14.40
CA LYS A 114 -0.25 0.08 13.90
C LYS A 114 -1.49 0.10 13.01
N PRO A 115 -2.19 1.23 12.92
CA PRO A 115 -3.37 1.34 12.07
C PRO A 115 -3.01 1.59 10.61
N HIS A 116 -2.03 0.87 10.12
CA HIS A 116 -1.51 1.02 8.77
C HIS A 116 -1.69 -0.25 7.97
N THR A 117 -2.01 -0.09 6.67
CA THR A 117 -2.10 -1.20 5.74
C THR A 117 -1.24 -0.90 4.52
N LEU A 118 -0.42 -1.86 4.14
CA LEU A 118 0.38 -1.80 2.93
C LEU A 118 -0.35 -2.57 1.85
N VAL A 119 -0.63 -1.94 0.72
CA VAL A 119 -1.30 -2.59 -0.41
C VAL A 119 -0.32 -2.68 -1.57
N ILE A 120 -0.07 -3.89 -2.04
CA ILE A 120 0.79 -4.11 -3.20
C ILE A 120 -0.12 -4.49 -4.36
N SER A 121 -0.08 -3.71 -5.43
CA SER A 121 -0.87 -4.00 -6.61
C SER A 121 -0.04 -4.67 -7.68
N ALA A 122 -0.65 -5.63 -8.34
CA ALA A 122 -0.08 -6.31 -9.49
C ALA A 122 -1.15 -6.40 -10.56
N PRO A 123 -0.79 -6.21 -11.85
CA PRO A 123 -1.83 -6.12 -12.88
C PRO A 123 -2.59 -7.42 -13.11
N ASP A 124 -1.91 -8.55 -13.11
CA ASP A 124 -2.58 -9.82 -13.39
C ASP A 124 -1.79 -10.96 -12.77
N PRO A 125 -2.43 -11.84 -11.98
CA PRO A 125 -1.72 -12.95 -11.35
C PRO A 125 -1.22 -13.99 -12.35
N ASN A 126 -1.76 -14.01 -13.55
CA ASN A 126 -1.40 -14.99 -14.58
C ASN A 126 -0.38 -14.49 -15.59
N LEU A 127 0.10 -13.24 -15.44
CA LEU A 127 1.11 -12.72 -16.33
C LEU A 127 2.47 -13.39 -16.06
N PRO A 128 3.23 -13.67 -17.11
CA PRO A 128 4.60 -14.17 -16.94
C PRO A 128 5.43 -13.14 -16.17
N ARG A 129 6.30 -13.64 -15.34
CA ARG A 129 7.16 -12.79 -14.52
C ARG A 129 8.57 -12.81 -15.02
#